data_26d17557bbb1977bc8e741d65a69415b
#
_entry.id   26d17557bbb1977bc8e741d65a69415b
#
_cell.length_a   1.000
_cell.length_b   1.000
_cell.length_c   1.000
_cell.angle_alpha   90.00
_cell.angle_beta   90.00
_cell.angle_gamma   90.00
#
_symmetry.space_group_name_H-M   'P 1'
#
loop_
_entity.id
_entity.type
_entity.pdbx_description
1 polymer ?
#
loop_
_entity_poly.entity_id
_entity_poly.type
_entity_poly.pdbx_seq_one_letter_code
_entity_poly.pdbx_strand_id
1 'polypeptide(L)'
;MKLFHDLADIFYPTTCPGCGKVVERDRGWGEDCLKRVWNPRLLNSSHTDHLHGCYTLCNYEGAVRKIIIQLKYGGRIDRKKAFPPLLSRFPYWDRLTFCSLVIPVPLSQKKWDSRGYNQVDMMFEEWMEKAGKKYLPRGLVRFRAAENQSLLSRSERYDNIKGIFHINRNVDVRGKYILLVDDVYTTGATMESAAHELKRAGAASVTGLTIASGAM
;
A
#
# COMPACT_ATOMS: atom_id res chain seq x y z
N MET A 1 -15.83 15.13 -25.50
CA MET A 1 -15.06 14.23 -24.63
C MET A 1 -15.89 13.08 -24.04
N LYS A 2 -17.14 13.25 -23.61
CA LYS A 2 -18.00 12.14 -23.13
C LYS A 2 -18.21 11.02 -24.17
N LEU A 3 -18.50 11.36 -25.42
CA LEU A 3 -18.83 10.39 -26.48
C LEU A 3 -17.68 9.39 -26.77
N PHE A 4 -16.42 9.82 -26.69
CA PHE A 4 -15.26 8.94 -26.87
C PHE A 4 -15.03 7.97 -25.67
N HIS A 5 -15.44 8.41 -24.47
CA HIS A 5 -15.40 7.55 -23.29
C HIS A 5 -16.47 6.46 -23.33
N ASP A 6 -17.67 6.79 -23.82
CA ASP A 6 -18.80 5.84 -23.92
C ASP A 6 -18.50 4.74 -24.96
N LEU A 7 -17.85 5.09 -26.07
CA LEU A 7 -17.41 4.10 -27.07
C LEU A 7 -16.32 3.17 -26.54
N ALA A 8 -15.35 3.68 -25.78
CA ALA A 8 -14.32 2.85 -25.19
C ALA A 8 -14.87 1.87 -24.15
N ASP A 9 -15.93 2.23 -23.42
CA ASP A 9 -16.58 1.36 -22.44
C ASP A 9 -17.39 0.23 -23.10
N ILE A 10 -17.84 0.41 -24.34
CA ILE A 10 -18.49 -0.67 -25.13
C ILE A 10 -17.47 -1.75 -25.51
N PHE A 11 -16.25 -1.37 -25.89
CA PHE A 11 -15.21 -2.31 -26.34
C PHE A 11 -14.35 -2.84 -25.17
N TYR A 12 -14.21 -2.07 -24.09
CA TYR A 12 -13.40 -2.43 -22.91
C TYR A 12 -14.17 -2.14 -21.62
N PRO A 13 -15.27 -2.85 -21.35
CA PRO A 13 -16.07 -2.59 -20.16
C PRO A 13 -15.27 -2.86 -18.89
N THR A 14 -15.51 -2.03 -17.88
CA THR A 14 -14.96 -2.26 -16.55
C THR A 14 -15.57 -3.53 -15.96
N THR A 15 -14.74 -4.48 -15.59
CA THR A 15 -15.19 -5.75 -15.04
C THR A 15 -14.82 -5.88 -13.57
N CYS A 16 -15.73 -6.45 -12.80
CA CYS A 16 -15.48 -6.77 -11.40
C CYS A 16 -14.28 -7.73 -11.27
N PRO A 17 -13.26 -7.40 -10.48
CA PRO A 17 -12.10 -8.27 -10.31
C PRO A 17 -12.42 -9.59 -9.59
N GLY A 18 -13.56 -9.67 -8.90
CA GLY A 18 -14.01 -10.86 -8.20
C GLY A 18 -14.69 -11.88 -9.12
N CYS A 19 -15.71 -11.46 -9.85
CA CYS A 19 -16.55 -12.37 -10.65
C CYS A 19 -16.47 -12.15 -12.17
N GLY A 20 -15.77 -11.12 -12.65
CA GLY A 20 -15.64 -10.82 -14.07
C GLY A 20 -16.86 -10.16 -14.71
N LYS A 21 -17.99 -10.02 -14.01
CA LYS A 21 -19.16 -9.33 -14.53
C LYS A 21 -18.88 -7.86 -14.80
N VAL A 22 -19.49 -7.30 -15.83
CA VAL A 22 -19.43 -5.86 -16.13
C VAL A 22 -20.03 -5.09 -14.96
N VAL A 23 -19.36 -4.01 -14.59
CA VAL A 23 -19.77 -3.10 -13.52
C VAL A 23 -19.62 -1.65 -13.99
N GLU A 24 -20.34 -0.75 -13.36
CA GLU A 24 -20.16 0.67 -13.59
C GLU A 24 -18.70 1.08 -13.31
N ARG A 25 -18.16 1.93 -14.17
CA ARG A 25 -16.74 2.33 -14.14
C ARG A 25 -16.31 2.89 -12.78
N ASP A 26 -17.16 3.72 -12.19
CA ASP A 26 -16.86 4.38 -10.91
C ASP A 26 -16.97 3.43 -9.71
N ARG A 27 -17.74 2.35 -9.84
CA ARG A 27 -17.86 1.33 -8.80
C ARG A 27 -16.68 0.37 -8.78
N GLY A 28 -16.13 -0.01 -9.95
CA GLY A 28 -14.98 -0.89 -10.11
C GLY A 28 -15.15 -2.30 -9.52
N TRP A 29 -16.17 -2.53 -8.68
CA TRP A 29 -16.48 -3.78 -7.98
C TRP A 29 -17.97 -4.07 -8.00
N GLY A 30 -18.33 -5.34 -8.18
CA GLY A 30 -19.69 -5.82 -7.90
C GLY A 30 -19.90 -5.84 -6.37
N GLU A 31 -21.08 -5.45 -5.91
CA GLU A 31 -21.36 -5.29 -4.48
C GLU A 31 -21.12 -6.58 -3.67
N ASP A 32 -21.58 -7.73 -4.16
CA ASP A 32 -21.39 -9.01 -3.47
C ASP A 32 -19.92 -9.41 -3.38
N CYS A 33 -19.13 -9.10 -4.41
CA CYS A 33 -17.70 -9.38 -4.40
C CYS A 33 -16.96 -8.44 -3.45
N LEU A 34 -17.38 -7.19 -3.39
CA LEU A 34 -16.84 -6.22 -2.45
C LEU A 34 -17.18 -6.60 -1.01
N LYS A 35 -18.45 -6.88 -0.69
CA LYS A 35 -18.89 -7.28 0.65
C LYS A 35 -18.10 -8.45 1.22
N ARG A 36 -17.68 -9.40 0.39
CA ARG A 36 -16.90 -10.58 0.84
C ARG A 36 -15.50 -10.25 1.34
N VAL A 37 -14.88 -9.20 0.81
CA VAL A 37 -13.48 -8.84 1.11
C VAL A 37 -13.35 -7.56 1.92
N TRP A 38 -14.42 -6.74 1.96
CA TRP A 38 -14.44 -5.44 2.60
C TRP A 38 -14.49 -5.58 4.12
N ASN A 39 -13.42 -5.18 4.78
CA ASN A 39 -13.31 -5.22 6.23
C ASN A 39 -12.36 -4.12 6.71
N PRO A 40 -12.79 -2.82 6.58
CA PRO A 40 -11.96 -1.71 7.01
C PRO A 40 -11.84 -1.69 8.53
N ARG A 41 -10.60 -1.72 9.02
CA ARG A 41 -10.32 -1.75 10.45
C ARG A 41 -8.95 -1.17 10.78
N LEU A 42 -8.81 -0.76 12.04
CA LEU A 42 -7.51 -0.51 12.66
C LEU A 42 -6.95 -1.87 13.12
N LEU A 43 -5.75 -2.19 12.68
CA LEU A 43 -5.03 -3.37 13.14
C LEU A 43 -4.41 -3.06 14.49
N ASN A 44 -4.73 -3.87 15.50
CA ASN A 44 -4.11 -3.77 16.81
C ASN A 44 -2.66 -4.28 16.71
N SER A 45 -1.74 -3.37 16.72
CA SER A 45 -0.32 -3.68 16.77
C SER A 45 0.15 -3.56 18.23
N SER A 46 -0.06 -4.61 19.00
CA SER A 46 0.46 -4.72 20.38
C SER A 46 2.00 -4.72 20.47
N HIS A 47 2.70 -4.59 19.33
CA HIS A 47 4.15 -4.69 19.23
C HIS A 47 4.79 -3.60 18.36
N THR A 48 4.12 -2.45 18.16
CA THR A 48 4.68 -1.39 17.33
C THR A 48 5.06 -0.19 18.18
N ASP A 49 6.37 0.06 18.28
CA ASP A 49 6.92 1.20 19.03
C ASP A 49 6.92 2.49 18.19
N HIS A 50 6.91 2.38 16.86
CA HIS A 50 7.12 3.49 15.94
C HIS A 50 5.93 3.80 15.05
N LEU A 51 5.07 2.81 14.82
CA LEU A 51 3.84 2.96 14.04
C LEU A 51 2.67 3.29 14.97
N HIS A 52 2.08 4.47 14.84
CA HIS A 52 0.95 4.91 15.69
C HIS A 52 -0.33 4.07 15.51
N GLY A 53 -0.36 3.21 14.52
CA GLY A 53 -1.43 2.30 14.15
C GLY A 53 -1.40 2.02 12.65
N CYS A 54 -2.06 0.97 12.22
CA CYS A 54 -2.15 0.62 10.82
C CYS A 54 -3.61 0.29 10.45
N TYR A 55 -4.15 1.02 9.51
CA TYR A 55 -5.46 0.71 8.93
C TYR A 55 -5.30 -0.26 7.76
N THR A 56 -6.32 -1.08 7.56
CA THR A 56 -6.48 -1.90 6.37
C THR A 56 -7.88 -1.75 5.80
N LEU A 57 -8.04 -1.92 4.49
CA LEU A 57 -9.34 -1.81 3.83
C LEU A 57 -10.06 -3.15 3.73
N CYS A 58 -9.32 -4.21 3.47
CA CYS A 58 -9.87 -5.51 3.09
C CYS A 58 -9.18 -6.66 3.82
N ASN A 59 -9.82 -7.83 3.80
CA ASN A 59 -9.14 -9.09 4.08
C ASN A 59 -8.27 -9.50 2.89
N TYR A 60 -7.08 -10.08 3.16
CA TYR A 60 -6.18 -10.59 2.12
C TYR A 60 -6.61 -11.96 1.63
N GLU A 61 -7.77 -12.00 0.97
CA GLU A 61 -8.38 -13.22 0.45
C GLU A 61 -9.13 -12.98 -0.87
N GLY A 62 -9.64 -14.02 -1.46
CA GLY A 62 -10.52 -13.97 -2.62
C GLY A 62 -9.99 -13.08 -3.76
N ALA A 63 -10.83 -12.16 -4.19
CA ALA A 63 -10.55 -11.27 -5.31
C ALA A 63 -9.42 -10.27 -5.02
N VAL A 64 -9.35 -9.71 -3.80
CA VAL A 64 -8.30 -8.76 -3.43
C VAL A 64 -6.92 -9.42 -3.50
N ARG A 65 -6.78 -10.63 -2.93
CA ARG A 65 -5.54 -11.40 -3.05
C ARG A 65 -5.16 -11.65 -4.50
N LYS A 66 -6.14 -12.04 -5.34
CA LYS A 66 -5.92 -12.31 -6.77
C LYS A 66 -5.38 -11.09 -7.52
N ILE A 67 -6.02 -9.92 -7.37
CA ILE A 67 -5.59 -8.71 -8.10
C ILE A 67 -4.24 -8.19 -7.61
N ILE A 68 -3.95 -8.26 -6.30
CA ILE A 68 -2.63 -7.90 -5.76
C ILE A 68 -1.54 -8.81 -6.34
N ILE A 69 -1.78 -10.12 -6.42
CA ILE A 69 -0.83 -11.08 -7.03
C ILE A 69 -0.65 -10.80 -8.52
N GLN A 70 -1.73 -10.54 -9.27
CA GLN A 70 -1.67 -10.21 -10.69
C GLN A 70 -0.88 -8.93 -10.94
N LEU A 71 -1.04 -7.91 -10.09
CA LEU A 71 -0.26 -6.68 -10.17
C LEU A 71 1.21 -6.93 -9.79
N LYS A 72 1.50 -7.80 -8.82
CA LYS A 72 2.87 -8.11 -8.39
C LYS A 72 3.67 -8.95 -9.37
N TYR A 73 3.03 -9.93 -10.00
CA TYR A 73 3.72 -11.00 -10.72
C TYR A 73 3.19 -11.26 -12.12
N GLY A 74 2.01 -10.79 -12.44
CA GLY A 74 1.32 -11.08 -13.71
C GLY A 74 1.44 -9.97 -14.76
N GLY A 75 2.19 -8.89 -14.49
CA GLY A 75 2.29 -7.72 -15.40
C GLY A 75 0.95 -7.02 -15.68
N ARG A 76 -0.11 -7.34 -14.95
CA ARG A 76 -1.46 -6.84 -15.17
C ARG A 76 -1.65 -5.46 -14.53
N ILE A 77 -1.00 -4.43 -15.09
CA ILE A 77 -1.08 -3.04 -14.63
C ILE A 77 -2.52 -2.50 -14.68
N ASP A 78 -3.35 -3.02 -15.59
CA ASP A 78 -4.77 -2.68 -15.69
C ASP A 78 -5.53 -2.90 -14.37
N ARG A 79 -5.05 -3.81 -13.51
CA ARG A 79 -5.63 -4.09 -12.19
C ARG A 79 -5.56 -2.91 -11.21
N LYS A 80 -4.71 -1.92 -11.46
CA LYS A 80 -4.67 -0.69 -10.65
C LYS A 80 -6.02 0.01 -10.55
N LYS A 81 -6.88 -0.10 -11.57
CA LYS A 81 -8.23 0.48 -11.61
C LYS A 81 -9.17 -0.03 -10.51
N ALA A 82 -8.85 -1.15 -9.87
CA ALA A 82 -9.66 -1.72 -8.80
C ALA A 82 -9.46 -1.03 -7.44
N PHE A 83 -8.38 -0.27 -7.23
CA PHE A 83 -8.03 0.27 -5.91
C PHE A 83 -8.69 1.62 -5.59
N PRO A 84 -8.83 2.60 -6.51
CA PRO A 84 -9.50 3.86 -6.22
C PRO A 84 -10.92 3.69 -5.64
N PRO A 85 -11.77 2.78 -6.12
CA PRO A 85 -13.08 2.53 -5.52
C PRO A 85 -13.04 1.98 -4.10
N LEU A 86 -11.97 1.26 -3.72
CA LEU A 86 -11.75 0.82 -2.33
C LEU A 86 -11.32 1.99 -1.47
N LEU A 87 -10.36 2.78 -1.93
CA LEU A 87 -9.83 3.93 -1.21
C LEU A 87 -10.93 4.99 -0.97
N SER A 88 -11.77 5.28 -1.98
CA SER A 88 -12.85 6.26 -1.85
C SER A 88 -13.90 5.88 -0.79
N ARG A 89 -14.09 4.59 -0.54
CA ARG A 89 -15.04 4.07 0.45
C ARG A 89 -14.46 3.91 1.85
N PHE A 90 -13.17 4.14 2.05
CA PHE A 90 -12.54 3.93 3.35
C PHE A 90 -13.12 4.87 4.40
N PRO A 91 -13.70 4.34 5.51
CA PRO A 91 -14.55 5.14 6.42
C PRO A 91 -13.76 5.99 7.41
N TYR A 92 -12.43 5.85 7.50
CA TYR A 92 -11.61 6.54 8.50
C TYR A 92 -10.69 7.59 7.89
N TRP A 93 -11.03 8.18 6.74
CA TRP A 93 -10.24 9.24 6.12
C TRP A 93 -10.12 10.49 7.00
N ASP A 94 -11.16 10.81 7.75
CA ASP A 94 -11.19 11.89 8.73
C ASP A 94 -10.05 11.76 9.75
N ARG A 95 -9.72 10.53 10.16
CA ARG A 95 -8.63 10.23 11.08
C ARG A 95 -7.25 10.31 10.45
N LEU A 96 -7.14 10.52 9.15
CA LEU A 96 -5.89 10.60 8.39
C LEU A 96 -5.69 11.97 7.72
N THR A 97 -6.57 12.93 8.02
CA THR A 97 -6.51 14.28 7.41
C THR A 97 -5.23 15.02 7.76
N PHE A 98 -4.71 14.85 8.97
CA PHE A 98 -3.47 15.46 9.45
C PHE A 98 -2.21 14.90 8.78
N CYS A 99 -2.25 13.72 8.17
CA CYS A 99 -1.14 13.16 7.41
C CYS A 99 -0.99 13.92 6.10
N SER A 100 -0.01 14.81 6.00
CA SER A 100 0.23 15.63 4.80
C SER A 100 1.12 14.95 3.78
N LEU A 101 2.00 14.04 4.22
CA LEU A 101 2.90 13.29 3.37
C LEU A 101 2.47 11.82 3.31
N VAL A 102 2.48 11.25 2.10
CA VAL A 102 2.26 9.83 1.87
C VAL A 102 3.54 9.22 1.33
N ILE A 103 4.03 8.19 1.99
CA ILE A 103 5.28 7.51 1.62
C ILE A 103 4.98 6.02 1.45
N PRO A 104 5.22 5.44 0.27
CA PRO A 104 5.07 4.01 0.04
C PRO A 104 6.24 3.23 0.63
N VAL A 105 5.96 2.01 1.08
CA VAL A 105 7.02 1.03 1.39
C VAL A 105 7.76 0.67 0.10
N PRO A 106 9.09 0.86 0.06
CA PRO A 106 9.86 0.62 -1.15
C PRO A 106 10.11 -0.88 -1.39
N LEU A 107 10.19 -1.25 -2.65
CA LEU A 107 10.63 -2.59 -3.06
C LEU A 107 12.13 -2.78 -2.83
N SER A 108 12.54 -4.05 -2.69
CA SER A 108 13.95 -4.41 -2.84
C SER A 108 14.39 -4.23 -4.30
N GLN A 109 15.70 -3.96 -4.52
CA GLN A 109 16.25 -3.79 -5.87
C GLN A 109 15.91 -4.98 -6.77
N LYS A 110 16.08 -6.22 -6.30
CA LYS A 110 15.74 -7.43 -7.04
C LYS A 110 14.28 -7.45 -7.53
N LYS A 111 13.33 -6.99 -6.69
CA LYS A 111 11.92 -6.91 -7.08
C LYS A 111 11.68 -5.77 -8.07
N TRP A 112 12.40 -4.65 -7.91
CA TRP A 112 12.34 -3.54 -8.85
C TRP A 112 12.83 -3.97 -10.23
N ASP A 113 14.00 -4.60 -10.31
CA ASP A 113 14.60 -5.06 -11.57
C ASP A 113 13.70 -6.06 -12.31
N SER A 114 13.02 -6.94 -11.56
CA SER A 114 12.11 -7.94 -12.15
C SER A 114 10.75 -7.40 -12.54
N ARG A 115 10.28 -6.30 -11.93
CA ARG A 115 8.90 -5.79 -12.07
C ARG A 115 8.82 -4.47 -12.83
N GLY A 116 9.85 -3.62 -12.72
CA GLY A 116 9.93 -2.31 -13.36
C GLY A 116 9.09 -1.21 -12.68
N TYR A 117 8.30 -1.53 -11.66
CA TYR A 117 7.45 -0.58 -10.92
C TYR A 117 7.19 -1.05 -9.48
N ASN A 118 6.84 -0.11 -8.61
CA ASN A 118 6.33 -0.42 -7.29
C ASN A 118 4.79 -0.55 -7.35
N GLN A 119 4.27 -1.73 -7.00
CA GLN A 119 2.82 -1.96 -6.99
C GLN A 119 2.07 -1.04 -6.02
N VAL A 120 2.73 -0.58 -4.96
CA VAL A 120 2.13 0.33 -3.98
C VAL A 120 1.85 1.68 -4.63
N ASP A 121 2.78 2.19 -5.46
CA ASP A 121 2.56 3.42 -6.23
C ASP A 121 1.35 3.27 -7.15
N MET A 122 1.25 2.14 -7.88
CA MET A 122 0.10 1.87 -8.75
C MET A 122 -1.25 1.83 -8.02
N MET A 123 -1.25 1.49 -6.73
CA MET A 123 -2.47 1.42 -5.90
C MET A 123 -2.88 2.77 -5.32
N PHE A 124 -1.91 3.60 -4.92
CA PHE A 124 -2.17 4.74 -4.06
C PHE A 124 -1.90 6.10 -4.70
N GLU A 125 -0.84 6.24 -5.53
CA GLU A 125 -0.32 7.53 -5.97
C GLU A 125 -1.39 8.43 -6.59
N GLU A 126 -2.01 7.99 -7.68
CA GLU A 126 -3.01 8.77 -8.41
C GLU A 126 -4.19 9.21 -7.52
N TRP A 127 -4.64 8.32 -6.63
CA TRP A 127 -5.76 8.61 -5.74
C TRP A 127 -5.37 9.59 -4.63
N MET A 128 -4.18 9.40 -4.03
CA MET A 128 -3.68 10.27 -2.95
C MET A 128 -3.43 11.69 -3.44
N GLU A 129 -2.87 11.84 -4.64
CA GLU A 129 -2.66 13.16 -5.25
C GLU A 129 -3.98 13.87 -5.55
N LYS A 130 -4.97 13.16 -6.09
CA LYS A 130 -6.34 13.70 -6.28
C LYS A 130 -7.01 14.08 -4.96
N ALA A 131 -6.67 13.41 -3.87
CA ALA A 131 -7.12 13.74 -2.51
C ALA A 131 -6.32 14.89 -1.86
N GLY A 132 -5.42 15.55 -2.60
CA GLY A 132 -4.63 16.68 -2.12
C GLY A 132 -3.48 16.30 -1.20
N LYS A 133 -3.08 15.02 -1.16
CA LYS A 133 -1.94 14.54 -0.37
C LYS A 133 -0.66 14.60 -1.19
N LYS A 134 0.45 14.98 -0.56
CA LYS A 134 1.78 14.94 -1.20
C LYS A 134 2.31 13.52 -1.17
N TYR A 135 2.26 12.83 -2.31
CA TYR A 135 2.82 11.49 -2.48
C TYR A 135 4.30 11.55 -2.82
N LEU A 136 5.11 10.73 -2.13
CA LEU A 136 6.58 10.71 -2.28
C LEU A 136 7.04 9.27 -2.59
N PRO A 137 7.01 8.83 -3.86
CA PRO A 137 7.28 7.43 -4.24
C PRO A 137 8.70 6.95 -3.90
N ARG A 138 9.63 7.88 -3.73
CA ARG A 138 11.02 7.61 -3.31
C ARG A 138 11.37 8.25 -1.97
N GLY A 139 10.38 8.46 -1.09
CA GLY A 139 10.60 9.03 0.24
C GLY A 139 11.44 8.12 1.13
N LEU A 140 11.25 6.82 1.00
CA LEU A 140 12.11 5.78 1.55
C LEU A 140 12.80 5.01 0.42
N VAL A 141 13.99 4.48 0.71
CA VAL A 141 14.75 3.55 -0.13
C VAL A 141 15.07 2.30 0.68
N ARG A 142 15.09 1.15 0.01
CA ARG A 142 15.43 -0.13 0.61
C ARG A 142 16.80 -0.58 0.11
N PHE A 143 17.76 -0.67 1.04
CA PHE A 143 19.08 -1.22 0.73
C PHE A 143 19.07 -2.75 0.82
N ARG A 144 19.98 -3.40 0.10
CA ARG A 144 20.25 -4.82 0.29
C ARG A 144 20.86 -4.99 1.68
N ALA A 145 20.28 -5.83 2.52
CA ALA A 145 21.07 -6.45 3.56
C ALA A 145 22.18 -7.28 2.87
N ALA A 146 23.41 -7.15 3.34
CA ALA A 146 24.54 -7.92 2.80
C ALA A 146 24.20 -9.42 2.73
N GLU A 147 24.67 -10.11 1.69
CA GLU A 147 24.28 -11.48 1.32
C GLU A 147 24.66 -12.60 2.31
N ASN A 148 25.10 -12.29 3.53
CA ASN A 148 25.56 -13.28 4.53
C ASN A 148 24.51 -13.66 5.58
N GLN A 149 23.23 -13.80 5.22
CA GLN A 149 22.14 -14.08 6.17
C GLN A 149 21.87 -15.56 6.45
N SER A 150 22.64 -16.50 5.90
CA SER A 150 22.40 -17.95 6.10
C SER A 150 22.71 -18.47 7.51
N LEU A 151 23.35 -17.66 8.37
CA LEU A 151 23.82 -18.05 9.70
C LEU A 151 23.18 -17.34 10.89
N LEU A 152 22.16 -16.48 10.66
CA LEU A 152 21.62 -15.63 11.71
C LEU A 152 20.44 -16.28 12.45
N SER A 153 20.45 -16.16 13.79
CA SER A 153 19.37 -16.55 14.70
C SER A 153 18.08 -15.72 14.49
N ARG A 154 16.98 -16.16 15.12
CA ARG A 154 15.67 -15.50 15.00
C ARG A 154 15.66 -14.06 15.54
N SER A 155 16.44 -13.77 16.59
CA SER A 155 16.65 -12.44 17.18
C SER A 155 17.49 -11.55 16.27
N GLU A 156 18.55 -12.06 15.69
CA GLU A 156 19.40 -11.33 14.73
C GLU A 156 18.67 -11.01 13.42
N ARG A 157 17.69 -11.84 13.02
CA ARG A 157 16.78 -11.48 11.89
C ARG A 157 15.90 -10.28 12.19
N TYR A 158 15.48 -10.10 13.46
CA TYR A 158 14.70 -8.93 13.90
C TYR A 158 15.57 -7.66 13.92
N ASP A 159 16.82 -7.77 14.34
CA ASP A 159 17.78 -6.65 14.36
C ASP A 159 18.31 -6.32 12.95
N ASN A 160 18.41 -7.27 12.05
CA ASN A 160 18.77 -7.04 10.64
C ASN A 160 17.63 -6.43 9.79
N ILE A 161 16.38 -6.44 10.27
CA ILE A 161 15.29 -5.68 9.68
C ILE A 161 15.41 -4.20 10.05
N LYS A 162 16.02 -3.86 11.18
CA LYS A 162 16.42 -2.51 11.57
C LYS A 162 17.61 -2.08 10.69
N GLY A 163 17.38 -1.14 9.78
CA GLY A 163 18.44 -0.64 8.87
C GLY A 163 18.30 -1.05 7.41
N ILE A 164 17.24 -1.79 7.06
CA ILE A 164 16.93 -2.09 5.65
C ILE A 164 16.42 -0.85 4.91
N PHE A 165 15.72 0.06 5.61
CA PHE A 165 15.17 1.27 5.04
C PHE A 165 15.99 2.49 5.42
N HIS A 166 16.13 3.42 4.48
CA HIS A 166 16.73 4.72 4.71
C HIS A 166 15.88 5.81 4.08
N ILE A 167 15.89 6.97 4.71
CA ILE A 167 15.22 8.12 4.10
C ILE A 167 16.01 8.62 2.90
N ASN A 168 15.32 9.04 1.86
CA ASN A 168 15.94 9.73 0.74
C ASN A 168 16.46 11.09 1.24
N ARG A 169 17.73 11.40 0.97
CA ARG A 169 18.40 12.62 1.42
C ARG A 169 17.71 13.92 1.03
N ASN A 170 16.92 13.89 -0.04
CA ASN A 170 16.17 15.04 -0.55
C ASN A 170 14.78 15.20 0.08
N VAL A 171 14.43 14.36 1.07
CA VAL A 171 13.12 14.36 1.72
C VAL A 171 13.26 14.78 3.17
N ASP A 172 12.62 15.88 3.53
CA ASP A 172 12.52 16.33 4.92
C ASP A 172 11.20 15.86 5.55
N VAL A 173 11.30 15.00 6.54
CA VAL A 173 10.18 14.43 7.31
C VAL A 173 10.08 14.98 8.72
N ARG A 174 10.98 15.87 9.14
CA ARG A 174 11.04 16.39 10.50
C ARG A 174 9.76 17.14 10.88
N GLY A 175 9.18 16.75 12.00
CA GLY A 175 7.91 17.29 12.48
C GLY A 175 6.69 16.96 11.64
N LYS A 176 6.81 16.10 10.61
CA LYS A 176 5.70 15.75 9.71
C LYS A 176 4.92 14.55 10.22
N TYR A 177 3.62 14.56 9.95
CA TYR A 177 2.72 13.43 10.12
C TYR A 177 2.66 12.67 8.79
N ILE A 178 3.06 11.40 8.83
CA ILE A 178 3.27 10.59 7.64
C ILE A 178 2.22 9.48 7.56
N LEU A 179 1.64 9.30 6.39
CA LEU A 179 0.88 8.11 6.03
C LEU A 179 1.82 7.16 5.28
N LEU A 180 2.23 6.09 5.94
CA LEU A 180 3.03 5.01 5.35
C LEU A 180 2.09 4.01 4.70
N VAL A 181 2.25 3.75 3.40
CA VAL A 181 1.34 2.86 2.66
C VAL A 181 2.04 1.61 2.14
N ASP A 182 1.32 0.47 2.18
CA ASP A 182 1.78 -0.80 1.61
C ASP A 182 0.58 -1.58 1.02
N ASP A 183 0.86 -2.64 0.29
CA ASP A 183 -0.20 -3.46 -0.31
C ASP A 183 -0.86 -4.41 0.70
N VAL A 184 -0.06 -5.13 1.52
CA VAL A 184 -0.55 -6.16 2.44
C VAL A 184 0.15 -6.09 3.79
N TYR A 185 -0.64 -5.98 4.84
CA TYR A 185 -0.17 -6.16 6.20
C TYR A 185 -0.23 -7.66 6.58
N THR A 186 0.90 -8.24 6.95
CA THR A 186 0.97 -9.60 7.46
C THR A 186 1.33 -9.61 8.95
N THR A 187 2.59 -9.58 9.28
CA THR A 187 3.11 -9.49 10.67
C THR A 187 3.35 -8.07 11.13
N GLY A 188 3.29 -7.10 10.21
CA GLY A 188 3.62 -5.70 10.49
C GLY A 188 5.11 -5.37 10.49
N ALA A 189 6.01 -6.36 10.47
CA ALA A 189 7.46 -6.13 10.59
C ALA A 189 8.04 -5.17 9.54
N THR A 190 7.56 -5.23 8.30
CA THR A 190 7.96 -4.31 7.23
C THR A 190 7.53 -2.87 7.52
N MET A 191 6.27 -2.70 7.92
CA MET A 191 5.69 -1.38 8.25
C MET A 191 6.39 -0.78 9.47
N GLU A 192 6.63 -1.58 10.50
CA GLU A 192 7.32 -1.15 11.71
C GLU A 192 8.77 -0.73 11.44
N SER A 193 9.51 -1.53 10.66
CA SER A 193 10.90 -1.18 10.28
C SER A 193 10.96 0.12 9.45
N ALA A 194 10.02 0.33 8.54
CA ALA A 194 9.93 1.57 7.76
C ALA A 194 9.53 2.76 8.65
N ALA A 195 8.58 2.56 9.58
CA ALA A 195 8.17 3.58 10.55
C ALA A 195 9.30 3.95 11.51
N HIS A 196 10.07 2.98 11.99
CA HIS A 196 11.28 3.22 12.79
C HIS A 196 12.24 4.20 12.10
N GLU A 197 12.55 3.96 10.82
CA GLU A 197 13.45 4.85 10.08
C GLU A 197 12.88 6.27 9.90
N LEU A 198 11.58 6.39 9.62
CA LEU A 198 10.91 7.68 9.52
C LEU A 198 10.91 8.43 10.86
N LYS A 199 10.67 7.74 11.97
CA LYS A 199 10.75 8.31 13.33
C LYS A 199 12.18 8.71 13.67
N ARG A 200 13.18 7.89 13.35
CA ARG A 200 14.60 8.19 13.51
C ARG A 200 15.02 9.45 12.75
N ALA A 201 14.43 9.67 11.58
CA ALA A 201 14.64 10.87 10.76
C ALA A 201 13.84 12.10 11.25
N GLY A 202 13.10 11.99 12.36
CA GLY A 202 12.41 13.10 13.02
C GLY A 202 10.93 13.26 12.67
N ALA A 203 10.27 12.27 12.04
CA ALA A 203 8.83 12.33 11.84
C ALA A 203 8.07 12.44 13.16
N ALA A 204 7.07 13.33 13.22
CA ALA A 204 6.23 13.52 14.42
C ALA A 204 5.39 12.28 14.69
N SER A 205 4.77 11.73 13.66
CA SER A 205 3.98 10.49 13.74
C SER A 205 3.99 9.75 12.41
N VAL A 206 3.86 8.42 12.47
CA VAL A 206 3.72 7.55 11.30
C VAL A 206 2.50 6.68 11.50
N THR A 207 1.52 6.80 10.61
CA THR A 207 0.32 5.96 10.58
C THR A 207 0.35 5.10 9.33
N GLY A 208 0.02 3.82 9.45
CA GLY A 208 0.00 2.87 8.34
C GLY A 208 -1.37 2.81 7.65
N LEU A 209 -1.35 2.55 6.34
CA LEU A 209 -2.54 2.17 5.57
C LEU A 209 -2.17 1.11 4.55
N THR A 210 -2.93 0.00 4.53
CA THR A 210 -2.73 -1.09 3.58
C THR A 210 -4.03 -1.43 2.86
N ILE A 211 -3.92 -1.95 1.65
CA ILE A 211 -5.10 -2.42 0.90
C ILE A 211 -5.72 -3.63 1.58
N ALA A 212 -4.89 -4.54 2.09
CA ALA A 212 -5.41 -5.75 2.69
C ALA A 212 -4.57 -6.24 3.87
N SER A 213 -5.18 -7.04 4.75
CA SER A 213 -4.48 -7.73 5.83
C SER A 213 -4.90 -9.20 5.91
N GLY A 214 -3.91 -10.06 6.17
CA GLY A 214 -4.10 -11.45 6.59
C GLY A 214 -4.08 -11.61 8.11
N ALA A 215 -3.81 -10.54 8.87
CA ALA A 215 -3.91 -10.55 10.33
C ALA A 215 -5.37 -10.47 10.77
N MET A 216 -5.76 -11.34 11.68
CA MET A 216 -7.07 -11.32 12.34
C MET A 216 -7.09 -10.27 13.43
#